data_3d2798db70794f7d680298a7efa06814
#
_entry.id   3d2798db70794f7d680298a7efa06814
#
_cell.length_a   1.000
_cell.length_b   1.000
_cell.length_c   1.000
_cell.angle_alpha   90.00
_cell.angle_beta   90.00
_cell.angle_gamma   90.00
#
_symmetry.space_group_name_H-M   'P 1'
#
loop_
_entity.id
_entity.type
_entity.pdbx_description
1 polymer ?
#
loop_
_entity_poly.entity_id
_entity_poly.type
_entity_poly.pdbx_seq_one_letter_code
_entity_poly.pdbx_strand_id
1 'polypeptide(L)'
;SREAVRKGNDNDAAGKTGLLENGVDSKIMDICIDDIRLNPDNAIFVENDTEEDINNLAYDIEKNGLLHNLVVFEVMEKNAEGRGEKRAYMLLSGERRYKAIKKLYERGKFTYKTIKGCRVITTRMNETQKKALLYSANLQVRGGFSDESIRRKVVGEFVKCLQQAPYNMTEAEAKRFTKEIAPDKTKTLNKDLRIENDLNRDLLQMLDQRLLGRSECEIYVRFTPEQQQKIAEQYKKLLTIDCHGEERAN
;
A
#
# COMPACT_ATOMS: atom_id res chain seq x y z
N SER A 1 -31.79 31.78 -20.58
CA SER A 1 -31.31 30.58 -21.22
C SER A 1 -29.79 30.39 -21.05
N ARG A 2 -29.31 30.33 -19.79
CA ARG A 2 -27.88 30.08 -19.44
C ARG A 2 -27.70 29.00 -18.38
N GLU A 3 -28.74 28.23 -18.07
CA GLU A 3 -28.68 27.20 -16.99
C GLU A 3 -28.54 25.74 -17.47
N ALA A 4 -28.48 25.48 -18.77
CA ALA A 4 -28.55 24.12 -19.32
C ALA A 4 -27.18 23.47 -19.64
N VAL A 5 -26.02 24.12 -19.39
CA VAL A 5 -24.70 23.61 -19.82
C VAL A 5 -23.85 23.10 -18.67
N ARG A 6 -24.28 23.18 -17.41
CA ARG A 6 -23.47 22.73 -16.24
C ARG A 6 -23.82 21.36 -15.67
N LYS A 7 -24.79 20.62 -16.23
CA LYS A 7 -25.21 19.30 -15.70
C LYS A 7 -24.61 18.08 -16.38
N GLY A 8 -23.69 18.24 -17.33
CA GLY A 8 -23.14 17.11 -18.11
C GLY A 8 -21.87 16.45 -17.58
N ASN A 9 -21.13 17.06 -16.63
CA ASN A 9 -19.80 16.57 -16.26
C ASN A 9 -19.69 15.97 -14.84
N ASP A 10 -20.67 16.14 -13.98
CA ASP A 10 -20.58 15.62 -12.60
C ASP A 10 -21.03 14.16 -12.47
N ASN A 11 -21.85 13.65 -13.40
CA ASN A 11 -22.32 12.26 -13.36
C ASN A 11 -21.27 11.22 -13.81
N ASP A 12 -20.31 11.61 -14.65
CA ASP A 12 -19.26 10.68 -15.11
C ASP A 12 -18.19 10.42 -14.05
N ALA A 13 -17.89 11.38 -13.19
CA ALA A 13 -16.93 11.22 -12.10
C ALA A 13 -17.49 10.35 -10.98
N ALA A 14 -18.75 10.52 -10.60
CA ALA A 14 -19.42 9.71 -9.58
C ALA A 14 -19.52 8.23 -9.97
N GLY A 15 -19.67 7.91 -11.26
CA GLY A 15 -19.66 6.53 -11.76
C GLY A 15 -18.27 5.87 -11.70
N LYS A 16 -17.20 6.66 -11.84
CA LYS A 16 -15.82 6.16 -11.84
C LYS A 16 -15.32 5.79 -10.44
N THR A 17 -15.75 6.47 -9.41
CA THR A 17 -15.30 6.30 -8.02
C THR A 17 -16.23 5.42 -7.18
N GLY A 18 -17.31 4.91 -7.74
CA GLY A 18 -18.40 4.25 -7.03
C GLY A 18 -17.96 3.18 -5.99
N LEU A 19 -16.94 2.36 -6.30
CA LEU A 19 -16.43 1.37 -5.35
C LEU A 19 -15.68 1.98 -4.17
N LEU A 20 -15.04 3.14 -4.35
CA LEU A 20 -14.26 3.81 -3.33
C LEU A 20 -15.14 4.72 -2.46
N GLU A 21 -16.20 5.29 -3.01
CA GLU A 21 -17.14 6.19 -2.34
C GLU A 21 -18.32 5.45 -1.70
N ASN A 22 -18.91 4.49 -2.42
CA ASN A 22 -20.09 3.75 -1.97
C ASN A 22 -19.74 2.46 -1.21
N GLY A 23 -18.46 2.14 -1.10
CA GLY A 23 -17.98 0.92 -0.45
C GLY A 23 -18.12 -0.34 -1.31
N VAL A 24 -17.90 -1.46 -0.69
CA VAL A 24 -17.93 -2.78 -1.33
C VAL A 24 -18.86 -3.72 -0.56
N ASP A 25 -19.56 -4.57 -1.28
CA ASP A 25 -20.34 -5.65 -0.68
C ASP A 25 -19.41 -6.64 0.00
N SER A 26 -19.84 -7.15 1.13
CA SER A 26 -19.04 -8.09 1.90
C SER A 26 -19.93 -9.02 2.73
N LYS A 27 -19.40 -10.19 3.06
CA LYS A 27 -20.00 -11.15 3.99
C LYS A 27 -19.02 -11.48 5.10
N ILE A 28 -19.52 -11.92 6.25
CA ILE A 28 -18.71 -12.39 7.36
C ILE A 28 -18.60 -13.92 7.28
N MET A 29 -17.37 -14.42 7.39
CA MET A 29 -17.09 -15.87 7.35
C MET A 29 -15.95 -16.23 8.29
N ASP A 30 -15.97 -17.46 8.75
CA ASP A 30 -14.83 -18.10 9.42
C ASP A 30 -13.94 -18.75 8.35
N ILE A 31 -12.65 -18.50 8.38
CA ILE A 31 -11.69 -18.93 7.34
C ILE A 31 -10.55 -19.71 7.98
N CYS A 32 -10.19 -20.86 7.38
CA CYS A 32 -9.01 -21.60 7.77
C CYS A 32 -7.75 -20.76 7.49
N ILE A 33 -6.83 -20.72 8.45
CA ILE A 33 -5.59 -19.96 8.34
C ILE A 33 -4.76 -20.38 7.12
N ASP A 34 -4.82 -21.66 6.75
CA ASP A 34 -4.10 -22.22 5.61
C ASP A 34 -4.68 -21.80 4.24
N ASP A 35 -5.89 -21.25 4.23
CA ASP A 35 -6.53 -20.74 3.02
C ASP A 35 -6.30 -19.24 2.81
N ILE A 36 -5.63 -18.56 3.76
CA ILE A 36 -5.33 -17.13 3.66
C ILE A 36 -3.97 -16.93 3.01
N ARG A 37 -3.89 -15.94 2.10
CA ARG A 37 -2.67 -15.54 1.40
C ARG A 37 -2.33 -14.10 1.72
N LEU A 38 -1.03 -13.84 1.91
CA LEU A 38 -0.50 -12.47 2.00
C LEU A 38 -0.67 -11.80 0.64
N ASN A 39 -1.06 -10.54 0.64
CA ASN A 39 -1.13 -9.76 -0.57
C ASN A 39 0.24 -9.16 -0.87
N PRO A 40 0.86 -9.46 -2.03
CA PRO A 40 2.17 -8.89 -2.39
C PRO A 40 2.17 -7.36 -2.42
N ASP A 41 1.03 -6.73 -2.76
CA ASP A 41 0.90 -5.28 -2.78
C ASP A 41 0.94 -4.65 -1.36
N ASN A 42 0.79 -5.45 -0.30
CA ASN A 42 0.99 -5.01 1.08
C ASN A 42 2.48 -4.81 1.44
N ALA A 43 3.42 -5.31 0.66
CA ALA A 43 4.85 -5.20 0.94
C ALA A 43 5.28 -3.73 1.16
N ILE A 44 4.63 -2.79 0.47
CA ILE A 44 4.87 -1.35 0.65
C ILE A 44 4.61 -0.84 2.08
N PHE A 45 3.84 -1.58 2.89
CA PHE A 45 3.46 -1.18 4.25
C PHE A 45 4.21 -1.93 5.36
N VAL A 46 4.99 -2.96 5.03
CA VAL A 46 5.51 -3.97 5.98
C VAL A 46 6.92 -3.66 6.47
N GLU A 47 7.64 -2.72 5.85
CA GLU A 47 9.06 -2.44 6.10
C GLU A 47 9.43 -2.11 7.57
N ASN A 48 8.45 -1.87 8.46
CA ASN A 48 8.68 -1.49 9.85
C ASN A 48 8.12 -2.48 10.89
N ASP A 49 7.62 -3.65 10.50
CA ASP A 49 7.11 -4.63 11.46
C ASP A 49 8.28 -5.44 12.06
N THR A 50 8.63 -5.18 13.30
CA THR A 50 9.60 -6.00 14.02
C THR A 50 8.95 -7.32 14.46
N GLU A 51 9.80 -8.33 14.70
CA GLU A 51 9.32 -9.60 15.25
C GLU A 51 8.71 -9.42 16.65
N GLU A 52 9.26 -8.49 17.44
CA GLU A 52 8.75 -8.11 18.74
C GLU A 52 7.34 -7.52 18.68
N ASP A 53 7.08 -6.62 17.73
CA ASP A 53 5.74 -6.04 17.52
C ASP A 53 4.70 -7.12 17.22
N ILE A 54 5.05 -8.11 16.39
CA ILE A 54 4.16 -9.23 16.06
C ILE A 54 3.95 -10.14 17.28
N ASN A 55 4.99 -10.38 18.10
CA ASN A 55 4.89 -11.16 19.34
C ASN A 55 3.99 -10.46 20.37
N ASN A 56 4.14 -9.16 20.56
CA ASN A 56 3.31 -8.36 21.46
C ASN A 56 1.84 -8.39 21.00
N LEU A 57 1.59 -8.25 19.71
CA LEU A 57 0.24 -8.36 19.15
C LEU A 57 -0.33 -9.77 19.31
N ALA A 58 0.49 -10.82 19.16
CA ALA A 58 0.05 -12.21 19.40
C ALA A 58 -0.36 -12.42 20.86
N TYR A 59 0.42 -11.89 21.81
CA TYR A 59 0.07 -11.94 23.22
C TYR A 59 -1.25 -11.20 23.52
N ASP A 60 -1.45 -10.02 22.95
CA ASP A 60 -2.70 -9.27 23.10
C ASP A 60 -3.90 -10.02 22.54
N ILE A 61 -3.77 -10.60 21.33
CA ILE A 61 -4.83 -11.43 20.72
C ILE A 61 -5.14 -12.67 21.57
N GLU A 62 -4.11 -13.30 22.16
CA GLU A 62 -4.32 -14.46 23.05
C GLU A 62 -5.10 -14.09 24.31
N LYS A 63 -4.91 -12.90 24.86
CA LYS A 63 -5.58 -12.41 26.07
C LYS A 63 -6.96 -11.84 25.82
N ASN A 64 -7.10 -11.04 24.78
CA ASN A 64 -8.28 -10.21 24.55
C ASN A 64 -9.12 -10.67 23.35
N GLY A 65 -8.64 -11.66 22.58
CA GLY A 65 -9.25 -12.07 21.33
C GLY A 65 -8.95 -11.12 20.18
N LEU A 66 -9.44 -11.47 18.99
CA LEU A 66 -9.31 -10.66 17.79
C LEU A 66 -10.36 -9.55 17.76
N LEU A 67 -10.01 -8.35 18.20
CA LEU A 67 -10.94 -7.22 18.30
C LEU A 67 -11.33 -6.62 16.94
N HIS A 68 -10.45 -6.73 15.94
CA HIS A 68 -10.67 -6.20 14.59
C HIS A 68 -10.50 -7.32 13.56
N ASN A 69 -11.53 -7.56 12.78
CA ASN A 69 -11.55 -8.63 11.79
C ASN A 69 -10.52 -8.43 10.67
N LEU A 70 -10.07 -9.55 10.09
CA LEU A 70 -9.32 -9.51 8.83
C LEU A 70 -10.28 -9.15 7.70
N VAL A 71 -9.78 -8.43 6.71
CA VAL A 71 -10.51 -8.15 5.46
C VAL A 71 -9.79 -8.83 4.32
N VAL A 72 -10.52 -9.64 3.56
CA VAL A 72 -9.98 -10.46 2.48
C VAL A 72 -10.87 -10.40 1.24
N PHE A 73 -10.33 -10.75 0.08
CA PHE A 73 -11.12 -11.10 -1.11
C PHE A 73 -10.83 -12.53 -1.54
N GLU A 74 -11.86 -13.15 -2.11
CA GLU A 74 -11.77 -14.50 -2.64
C GLU A 74 -10.90 -14.52 -3.90
N VAL A 75 -9.99 -15.50 -3.98
CA VAL A 75 -9.15 -15.78 -5.13
C VAL A 75 -9.20 -17.28 -5.44
N MET A 76 -9.01 -17.63 -6.71
CA MET A 76 -8.91 -19.03 -7.14
C MET A 76 -7.44 -19.36 -7.39
N GLU A 77 -6.97 -20.42 -6.76
CA GLU A 77 -5.60 -20.94 -6.90
C GLU A 77 -5.64 -22.34 -7.52
N LYS A 78 -4.61 -22.68 -8.28
CA LYS A 78 -4.44 -24.08 -8.73
C LYS A 78 -4.18 -24.96 -7.50
N ASN A 79 -4.83 -26.12 -7.47
CA ASN A 79 -4.53 -27.12 -6.45
C ASN A 79 -3.07 -27.58 -6.54
N ALA A 80 -2.51 -28.03 -5.41
CA ALA A 80 -1.13 -28.53 -5.33
C ALA A 80 -0.82 -29.63 -6.36
N GLU A 81 -1.81 -30.38 -6.79
CA GLU A 81 -1.70 -31.44 -7.80
C GLU A 81 -1.82 -30.91 -9.23
N GLY A 82 -2.01 -29.58 -9.43
CA GLY A 82 -2.20 -28.96 -10.76
C GLY A 82 -3.52 -29.33 -11.46
N ARG A 83 -4.40 -30.09 -10.79
CA ARG A 83 -5.69 -30.56 -11.30
C ARG A 83 -6.84 -29.85 -10.59
N GLY A 84 -7.33 -28.77 -11.20
CA GLY A 84 -8.46 -28.00 -10.65
C GLY A 84 -8.03 -26.78 -9.87
N GLU A 85 -9.04 -25.99 -9.49
CA GLU A 85 -8.86 -24.75 -8.73
C GLU A 85 -9.37 -24.92 -7.30
N LYS A 86 -8.66 -24.33 -6.36
CA LYS A 86 -9.03 -24.24 -4.95
C LYS A 86 -9.32 -22.78 -4.61
N ARG A 87 -10.36 -22.59 -3.78
CA ARG A 87 -10.65 -21.28 -3.21
C ARG A 87 -9.62 -20.92 -2.16
N ALA A 88 -9.08 -19.70 -2.24
CA ALA A 88 -8.23 -19.10 -1.24
C ALA A 88 -8.66 -17.64 -0.99
N TYR A 89 -8.08 -16.99 0.01
CA TYR A 89 -8.46 -15.66 0.45
C TYR A 89 -7.24 -14.78 0.57
N MET A 90 -7.15 -13.72 -0.23
CA MET A 90 -6.04 -12.79 -0.22
C MET A 90 -6.33 -11.63 0.73
N LEU A 91 -5.39 -11.32 1.60
CA LEU A 91 -5.51 -10.24 2.58
C LEU A 91 -5.56 -8.86 1.90
N LEU A 92 -6.61 -8.09 2.22
CA LEU A 92 -6.69 -6.67 1.94
C LEU A 92 -6.23 -5.87 3.16
N SER A 93 -6.62 -6.28 4.37
CA SER A 93 -6.25 -5.61 5.61
C SER A 93 -6.09 -6.61 6.76
N GLY A 94 -5.14 -6.31 7.65
CA GLY A 94 -4.91 -7.11 8.85
C GLY A 94 -3.71 -8.04 8.78
N GLU A 95 -2.72 -7.78 7.93
CA GLU A 95 -1.53 -8.63 7.77
C GLU A 95 -0.77 -8.84 9.09
N ARG A 96 -0.56 -7.81 9.91
CA ARG A 96 0.06 -7.95 11.23
C ARG A 96 -0.72 -8.90 12.13
N ARG A 97 -2.06 -8.77 12.14
CA ARG A 97 -2.96 -9.65 12.91
C ARG A 97 -2.92 -11.09 12.41
N TYR A 98 -2.90 -11.28 11.09
CA TYR A 98 -2.73 -12.60 10.50
C TYR A 98 -1.39 -13.24 10.92
N LYS A 99 -0.28 -12.50 10.82
CA LYS A 99 1.05 -12.97 11.27
C LYS A 99 1.05 -13.35 12.75
N ALA A 100 0.43 -12.53 13.59
CA ALA A 100 0.29 -12.79 15.02
C ALA A 100 -0.53 -14.06 15.31
N ILE A 101 -1.68 -14.24 14.65
CA ILE A 101 -2.51 -15.43 14.76
C ILE A 101 -1.77 -16.68 14.28
N LYS A 102 -1.02 -16.57 13.18
CA LYS A 102 -0.21 -17.65 12.66
C LYS A 102 0.85 -18.11 13.67
N LYS A 103 1.53 -17.18 14.35
CA LYS A 103 2.46 -17.49 15.44
C LYS A 103 1.76 -18.20 16.62
N LEU A 104 0.55 -17.81 17.00
CA LEU A 104 -0.22 -18.51 18.04
C LEU A 104 -0.53 -19.95 17.62
N TYR A 105 -0.98 -20.15 16.39
CA TYR A 105 -1.26 -21.48 15.86
C TYR A 105 0.02 -22.35 15.84
N GLU A 106 1.15 -21.82 15.37
CA GLU A 106 2.45 -22.51 15.34
C GLU A 106 2.97 -22.87 16.75
N ARG A 107 2.60 -22.12 17.78
CA ARG A 107 2.88 -22.40 19.19
C ARG A 107 1.92 -23.43 19.80
N GLY A 108 1.12 -24.13 19.01
CA GLY A 108 0.20 -25.18 19.44
C GLY A 108 -1.15 -24.68 19.96
N LYS A 109 -1.50 -23.40 19.73
CA LYS A 109 -2.82 -22.87 20.04
C LYS A 109 -3.80 -23.20 18.90
N PHE A 110 -4.19 -24.46 18.77
CA PHE A 110 -4.94 -24.99 17.63
C PHE A 110 -6.33 -24.37 17.41
N THR A 111 -6.88 -23.69 18.41
CA THR A 111 -8.12 -22.90 18.26
C THR A 111 -7.99 -21.80 17.20
N TYR A 112 -6.76 -21.34 16.92
CA TYR A 112 -6.46 -20.34 15.90
C TYR A 112 -6.32 -20.91 14.47
N LYS A 113 -6.55 -22.21 14.26
CA LYS A 113 -6.61 -22.81 12.92
C LYS A 113 -7.70 -22.18 12.06
N THR A 114 -8.80 -21.77 12.69
CA THR A 114 -9.91 -21.08 12.04
C THR A 114 -10.01 -19.66 12.59
N ILE A 115 -9.82 -18.67 11.71
CA ILE A 115 -9.94 -17.26 12.05
C ILE A 115 -11.41 -16.87 11.90
N LYS A 116 -12.02 -16.49 13.01
CA LYS A 116 -13.45 -16.18 13.05
C LYS A 116 -13.74 -14.76 12.58
N GLY A 117 -14.90 -14.60 11.94
CA GLY A 117 -15.45 -13.30 11.62
C GLY A 117 -14.69 -12.52 10.53
N CYS A 118 -13.95 -13.18 9.65
CA CYS A 118 -13.30 -12.50 8.53
C CYS A 118 -14.33 -11.83 7.63
N ARG A 119 -14.07 -10.57 7.26
CA ARG A 119 -14.87 -9.84 6.28
C ARG A 119 -14.37 -10.18 4.88
N VAL A 120 -15.19 -10.92 4.13
CA VAL A 120 -14.90 -11.31 2.74
C VAL A 120 -15.59 -10.36 1.79
N ILE A 121 -14.83 -9.64 0.99
CA ILE A 121 -15.35 -8.77 -0.07
C ILE A 121 -15.90 -9.64 -1.19
N THR A 122 -17.16 -9.41 -1.56
CA THR A 122 -17.89 -10.16 -2.59
C THR A 122 -18.02 -9.41 -3.91
N THR A 123 -17.81 -8.11 -3.90
CA THR A 123 -17.79 -7.30 -5.12
C THR A 123 -16.68 -7.80 -6.05
N ARG A 124 -17.04 -8.09 -7.30
CA ARG A 124 -16.04 -8.44 -8.33
C ARG A 124 -15.21 -7.23 -8.69
N MET A 125 -13.88 -7.39 -8.64
CA MET A 125 -12.92 -6.32 -8.90
C MET A 125 -11.78 -6.85 -9.77
N ASN A 126 -11.31 -6.00 -10.69
CA ASN A 126 -10.04 -6.24 -11.37
C ASN A 126 -8.85 -5.86 -10.46
N GLU A 127 -7.63 -6.14 -10.90
CA GLU A 127 -6.41 -5.91 -10.08
C GLU A 127 -6.21 -4.42 -9.77
N THR A 128 -6.50 -3.52 -10.70
CA THR A 128 -6.42 -2.06 -10.45
C THR A 128 -7.39 -1.62 -9.35
N GLN A 129 -8.62 -2.15 -9.36
CA GLN A 129 -9.63 -1.84 -8.34
C GLN A 129 -9.25 -2.39 -6.97
N LYS A 130 -8.68 -3.62 -6.90
CA LYS A 130 -8.17 -4.21 -5.66
C LYS A 130 -7.04 -3.37 -5.06
N LYS A 131 -6.08 -2.94 -5.89
CA LYS A 131 -4.99 -2.04 -5.49
C LYS A 131 -5.49 -0.69 -5.01
N ALA A 132 -6.39 -0.06 -5.76
CA ALA A 132 -6.97 1.21 -5.38
C ALA A 132 -7.70 1.13 -4.04
N LEU A 133 -8.47 0.06 -3.80
CA LEU A 133 -9.14 -0.18 -2.52
C LEU A 133 -8.14 -0.39 -1.38
N LEU A 134 -7.06 -1.15 -1.62
CA LEU A 134 -5.98 -1.36 -0.64
C LEU A 134 -5.33 -0.04 -0.23
N TYR A 135 -4.94 0.78 -1.20
CA TYR A 135 -4.29 2.07 -0.92
C TYR A 135 -5.25 3.06 -0.27
N SER A 136 -6.50 3.15 -0.76
CA SER A 136 -7.54 3.99 -0.17
C SER A 136 -7.78 3.64 1.30
N ALA A 137 -7.96 2.35 1.63
CA ALA A 137 -8.16 1.89 3.00
C ALA A 137 -7.00 2.28 3.92
N ASN A 138 -5.75 2.14 3.45
CA ASN A 138 -4.58 2.53 4.24
C ASN A 138 -4.43 4.06 4.36
N LEU A 139 -4.82 4.81 3.32
CA LEU A 139 -4.81 6.29 3.38
C LEU A 139 -5.85 6.82 4.37
N GLN A 140 -7.02 6.20 4.48
CA GLN A 140 -8.11 6.65 5.36
C GLN A 140 -7.89 6.26 6.83
N VAL A 141 -7.48 5.04 7.10
CA VAL A 141 -7.53 4.43 8.44
C VAL A 141 -6.27 4.67 9.27
N ARG A 142 -5.11 4.80 8.67
CA ARG A 142 -3.86 5.00 9.42
C ARG A 142 -3.79 6.42 9.95
N GLY A 143 -3.65 6.58 11.27
CA GLY A 143 -3.46 7.88 11.95
C GLY A 143 -2.22 8.66 11.52
N GLY A 144 -1.31 8.03 10.78
CA GLY A 144 -0.11 8.57 10.14
C GLY A 144 0.72 7.44 9.55
N PHE A 145 1.51 7.73 8.53
CA PHE A 145 2.58 6.84 8.12
C PHE A 145 3.78 7.15 9.01
N SER A 146 4.36 6.15 9.63
CA SER A 146 5.58 6.28 10.43
C SER A 146 6.78 6.69 9.58
N ASP A 147 6.73 6.37 8.28
CA ASP A 147 7.73 6.69 7.29
C ASP A 147 7.14 7.52 6.14
N GLU A 148 7.79 8.64 5.86
CA GLU A 148 7.41 9.55 4.77
C GLU A 148 7.59 8.89 3.39
N SER A 149 8.57 8.01 3.24
CA SER A 149 8.81 7.25 2.02
C SER A 149 7.63 6.34 1.70
N ILE A 150 7.13 5.61 2.69
CA ILE A 150 5.95 4.75 2.54
C ILE A 150 4.74 5.59 2.13
N ARG A 151 4.48 6.71 2.83
CA ARG A 151 3.39 7.61 2.50
C ARG A 151 3.47 8.10 1.06
N ARG A 152 4.65 8.57 0.61
CA ARG A 152 4.89 9.07 -0.73
C ARG A 152 4.60 8.01 -1.79
N LYS A 153 5.13 6.79 -1.60
CA LYS A 153 4.89 5.64 -2.50
C LYS A 153 3.41 5.28 -2.57
N VAL A 154 2.73 5.15 -1.43
CA VAL A 154 1.30 4.79 -1.37
C VAL A 154 0.43 5.82 -2.08
N VAL A 155 0.68 7.11 -1.84
CA VAL A 155 -0.04 8.19 -2.50
C VAL A 155 0.23 8.18 -4.01
N GLY A 156 1.49 7.96 -4.42
CA GLY A 156 1.88 7.86 -5.83
C GLY A 156 1.19 6.70 -6.55
N GLU A 157 1.23 5.51 -5.97
CA GLU A 157 0.59 4.32 -6.54
C GLU A 157 -0.94 4.44 -6.56
N PHE A 158 -1.55 5.06 -5.55
CA PHE A 158 -2.98 5.30 -5.57
C PHE A 158 -3.39 6.24 -6.72
N VAL A 159 -2.69 7.36 -6.92
CA VAL A 159 -2.94 8.26 -8.05
C VAL A 159 -2.78 7.53 -9.39
N LYS A 160 -1.75 6.69 -9.54
CA LYS A 160 -1.57 5.87 -10.76
C LYS A 160 -2.73 4.89 -10.99
N CYS A 161 -3.22 4.22 -9.95
CA CYS A 161 -4.38 3.34 -10.05
C CYS A 161 -5.62 4.08 -10.56
N LEU A 162 -5.86 5.31 -10.07
CA LEU A 162 -7.00 6.12 -10.50
C LEU A 162 -6.91 6.57 -11.96
N GLN A 163 -5.72 6.65 -12.52
CA GLN A 163 -5.51 6.98 -13.94
C GLN A 163 -5.72 5.77 -14.87
N GLN A 164 -5.72 4.55 -14.34
CA GLN A 164 -5.93 3.32 -15.10
C GLN A 164 -7.41 2.91 -15.17
N ALA A 165 -7.73 2.01 -16.10
CA ALA A 165 -9.06 1.42 -16.19
C ALA A 165 -9.41 0.62 -14.92
N PRO A 166 -10.63 0.70 -14.42
CA PRO A 166 -11.82 1.32 -15.01
C PRO A 166 -12.00 2.81 -14.67
N TYR A 167 -11.15 3.38 -13.81
CA TYR A 167 -11.32 4.75 -13.33
C TYR A 167 -11.06 5.79 -14.43
N ASN A 168 -9.99 5.62 -15.21
CA ASN A 168 -9.60 6.49 -16.33
C ASN A 168 -9.66 7.98 -15.99
N MET A 169 -9.24 8.33 -14.77
CA MET A 169 -9.18 9.72 -14.33
C MET A 169 -8.00 10.43 -14.99
N THR A 170 -8.17 11.69 -15.31
CA THR A 170 -7.03 12.56 -15.58
C THR A 170 -6.19 12.73 -14.32
N GLU A 171 -4.94 13.13 -14.48
CA GLU A 171 -4.04 13.37 -13.32
C GLU A 171 -4.63 14.41 -12.35
N ALA A 172 -5.29 15.45 -12.87
CA ALA A 172 -5.93 16.48 -12.06
C ALA A 172 -7.11 15.93 -11.24
N GLU A 173 -7.96 15.08 -11.84
CA GLU A 173 -9.07 14.42 -11.16
C GLU A 173 -8.56 13.46 -10.09
N ALA A 174 -7.58 12.62 -10.42
CA ALA A 174 -6.98 11.67 -9.48
C ALA A 174 -6.34 12.38 -8.27
N LYS A 175 -5.62 13.47 -8.49
CA LYS A 175 -5.05 14.31 -7.43
C LYS A 175 -6.12 14.94 -6.55
N ARG A 176 -7.19 15.46 -7.14
CA ARG A 176 -8.32 16.05 -6.41
C ARG A 176 -8.97 15.00 -5.52
N PHE A 177 -9.34 13.87 -6.09
CA PHE A 177 -9.96 12.77 -5.36
C PHE A 177 -9.07 12.26 -4.21
N THR A 178 -7.77 12.09 -4.44
CA THR A 178 -6.81 11.66 -3.41
C THR A 178 -6.75 12.65 -2.25
N LYS A 179 -6.82 13.96 -2.53
CA LYS A 179 -6.88 15.00 -1.48
C LYS A 179 -8.18 14.96 -0.69
N GLU A 180 -9.30 14.68 -1.35
CA GLU A 180 -10.61 14.59 -0.70
C GLU A 180 -10.67 13.43 0.30
N ILE A 181 -10.15 12.25 -0.06
CA ILE A 181 -10.19 11.08 0.82
C ILE A 181 -9.15 11.10 1.94
N ALA A 182 -8.04 11.81 1.80
CA ALA A 182 -6.95 11.83 2.77
C ALA A 182 -6.29 13.22 2.86
N PRO A 183 -7.01 14.28 3.27
CA PRO A 183 -6.51 15.65 3.24
C PRO A 183 -5.25 15.85 4.06
N ASP A 184 -5.16 15.24 5.24
CA ASP A 184 -4.01 15.38 6.12
C ASP A 184 -2.73 14.71 5.61
N LYS A 185 -2.87 13.67 4.80
CA LYS A 185 -1.75 12.87 4.25
C LYS A 185 -1.27 13.38 2.88
N THR A 186 -1.99 14.33 2.29
CA THR A 186 -1.76 14.81 0.93
C THR A 186 -1.34 16.28 0.85
N LYS A 187 -0.96 16.88 1.99
CA LYS A 187 -0.50 18.28 2.04
C LYS A 187 0.66 18.55 1.06
N THR A 188 1.51 17.57 0.86
CA THR A 188 2.69 17.65 -0.04
C THR A 188 2.51 16.87 -1.35
N LEU A 189 1.28 16.47 -1.70
CA LEU A 189 0.96 15.58 -2.83
C LEU A 189 1.72 15.90 -4.12
N ASN A 190 1.69 17.17 -4.56
CA ASN A 190 2.34 17.53 -5.82
C ASN A 190 3.86 17.37 -5.77
N LYS A 191 4.50 17.64 -4.62
CA LYS A 191 5.93 17.43 -4.41
C LYS A 191 6.26 15.95 -4.35
N ASP A 192 5.43 15.17 -3.66
CA ASP A 192 5.57 13.72 -3.55
C ASP A 192 5.51 13.05 -4.92
N LEU A 193 4.49 13.37 -5.71
CA LEU A 193 4.33 12.85 -7.07
C LEU A 193 5.49 13.24 -7.97
N ARG A 194 5.99 14.47 -7.85
CA ARG A 194 7.13 14.92 -8.63
C ARG A 194 8.41 14.14 -8.28
N ILE A 195 8.67 13.91 -6.99
CA ILE A 195 9.79 13.06 -6.55
C ILE A 195 9.64 11.64 -7.09
N GLU A 196 8.45 11.00 -6.96
CA GLU A 196 8.22 9.63 -7.42
C GLU A 196 8.32 9.45 -8.94
N ASN A 197 7.94 10.47 -9.72
CA ASN A 197 7.86 10.35 -11.17
C ASN A 197 9.10 10.88 -11.89
N ASP A 198 9.72 11.93 -11.37
CA ASP A 198 10.72 12.71 -12.10
C ASP A 198 12.14 12.55 -11.52
N LEU A 199 12.29 12.01 -10.29
CA LEU A 199 13.61 11.79 -9.71
C LEU A 199 14.24 10.52 -10.28
N ASN A 200 15.55 10.60 -10.56
CA ASN A 200 16.36 9.44 -10.94
C ASN A 200 16.21 8.30 -9.93
N ARG A 201 16.11 7.06 -10.40
CA ARG A 201 15.86 5.89 -9.55
C ARG A 201 16.90 5.65 -8.46
N ASP A 202 18.17 5.89 -8.77
CA ASP A 202 19.24 5.73 -7.78
C ASP A 202 19.11 6.78 -6.66
N LEU A 203 18.81 8.05 -7.03
CA LEU A 203 18.57 9.11 -6.05
C LEU A 203 17.30 8.84 -5.22
N LEU A 204 16.26 8.30 -5.85
CA LEU A 204 15.03 7.89 -5.14
C LEU A 204 15.31 6.77 -4.12
N GLN A 205 16.12 5.79 -4.50
CA GLN A 205 16.55 4.73 -3.59
C GLN A 205 17.38 5.28 -2.42
N MET A 206 18.29 6.23 -2.67
CA MET A 206 19.08 6.90 -1.64
C MET A 206 18.19 7.69 -0.67
N LEU A 207 17.15 8.36 -1.18
CA LEU A 207 16.13 9.03 -0.34
C LEU A 207 15.40 8.01 0.55
N ASP A 208 14.98 6.87 0.00
CA ASP A 208 14.32 5.81 0.76
C ASP A 208 15.22 5.20 1.83
N GLN A 209 16.52 5.10 1.56
CA GLN A 209 17.55 4.64 2.51
C GLN A 209 17.98 5.75 3.50
N ARG A 210 17.42 6.95 3.41
CA ARG A 210 17.76 8.12 4.23
C ARG A 210 19.22 8.61 4.05
N LEU A 211 19.82 8.28 2.93
CA LEU A 211 21.15 8.77 2.52
C LEU A 211 21.06 10.17 1.88
N LEU A 212 19.88 10.54 1.40
CA LEU A 212 19.55 11.87 0.88
C LEU A 212 18.39 12.48 1.65
N GLY A 213 18.43 13.79 1.82
CA GLY A 213 17.32 14.55 2.39
C GLY A 213 16.24 14.84 1.34
N ARG A 214 14.99 14.97 1.79
CA ARG A 214 13.87 15.35 0.93
C ARG A 214 14.11 16.70 0.22
N SER A 215 14.64 17.70 0.92
CA SER A 215 14.88 19.04 0.38
C SER A 215 15.85 19.02 -0.79
N GLU A 216 16.86 18.16 -0.74
CA GLU A 216 17.82 17.95 -1.84
C GLU A 216 17.10 17.32 -3.04
N CYS A 217 16.27 16.32 -2.82
CA CYS A 217 15.47 15.68 -3.87
C CYS A 217 14.49 16.65 -4.53
N GLU A 218 13.87 17.57 -3.78
CA GLU A 218 13.00 18.64 -4.32
C GLU A 218 13.76 19.63 -5.22
N ILE A 219 15.09 19.72 -5.08
CA ILE A 219 15.96 20.48 -5.97
C ILE A 219 16.32 19.62 -7.19
N TYR A 220 16.76 18.38 -6.98
CA TYR A 220 17.26 17.51 -8.04
C TYR A 220 16.20 17.16 -9.10
N VAL A 221 14.92 17.05 -8.73
CA VAL A 221 13.82 16.87 -9.70
C VAL A 221 13.68 18.01 -10.74
N ARG A 222 14.39 19.13 -10.54
CA ARG A 222 14.40 20.24 -11.50
C ARG A 222 15.51 20.11 -12.53
N PHE A 223 16.44 19.19 -12.33
CA PHE A 223 17.58 18.97 -13.22
C PHE A 223 17.21 18.00 -14.35
N THR A 224 17.98 18.04 -15.42
CA THR A 224 17.78 17.09 -16.52
C THR A 224 18.13 15.67 -16.08
N PRO A 225 17.61 14.63 -16.76
CA PRO A 225 17.95 13.24 -16.45
C PRO A 225 19.47 12.99 -16.42
N GLU A 226 20.22 13.60 -17.34
CA GLU A 226 21.68 13.47 -17.42
C GLU A 226 22.39 14.12 -16.22
N GLN A 227 21.88 15.27 -15.76
CA GLN A 227 22.40 15.93 -14.56
C GLN A 227 22.13 15.11 -13.31
N GLN A 228 20.91 14.58 -13.18
CA GLN A 228 20.52 13.70 -12.07
C GLN A 228 21.38 12.44 -12.06
N GLN A 229 21.64 11.83 -13.22
CA GLN A 229 22.50 10.66 -13.35
C GLN A 229 23.92 10.95 -12.84
N LYS A 230 24.52 12.07 -13.23
CA LYS A 230 25.85 12.49 -12.76
C LYS A 230 25.89 12.67 -11.24
N ILE A 231 24.84 13.25 -10.65
CA ILE A 231 24.72 13.42 -9.20
C ILE A 231 24.66 12.04 -8.52
N ALA A 232 23.84 11.14 -9.02
CA ALA A 232 23.73 9.77 -8.48
C ALA A 232 25.07 9.03 -8.51
N GLU A 233 25.83 9.14 -9.61
CA GLU A 233 27.16 8.55 -9.74
C GLU A 233 28.17 9.13 -8.74
N GLN A 234 28.11 10.43 -8.48
CA GLN A 234 28.98 11.07 -7.47
C GLN A 234 28.67 10.57 -6.06
N TYR A 235 27.39 10.47 -5.69
CA TYR A 235 26.99 9.90 -4.40
C TYR A 235 27.43 8.45 -4.25
N LYS A 236 27.26 7.62 -5.28
CA LYS A 236 27.74 6.22 -5.26
C LYS A 236 29.23 6.11 -5.02
N LYS A 237 30.04 6.98 -5.64
CA LYS A 237 31.49 7.02 -5.42
C LYS A 237 31.83 7.40 -3.97
N LEU A 238 31.17 8.42 -3.40
CA LEU A 238 31.39 8.84 -2.02
C LEU A 238 31.06 7.71 -1.03
N LEU A 239 29.91 7.06 -1.20
CA LEU A 239 29.49 5.94 -0.35
C LEU A 239 30.48 4.76 -0.42
N THR A 240 31.09 4.51 -1.59
CA THR A 240 32.11 3.45 -1.75
C THR A 240 33.42 3.79 -1.04
N ILE A 241 33.80 5.07 -0.98
CA ILE A 241 35.02 5.54 -0.30
C ILE A 241 34.86 5.39 1.20
N ASP A 242 33.71 5.73 1.78
CA ASP A 242 33.46 5.62 3.23
C ASP A 242 33.52 4.17 3.71
N CYS A 243 32.96 3.21 2.95
CA CYS A 243 33.05 1.78 3.26
C CYS A 243 34.51 1.25 3.28
N HIS A 244 35.40 1.80 2.48
CA HIS A 244 36.83 1.40 2.46
C HIS A 244 37.68 2.19 3.45
N GLY A 245 37.22 3.31 3.96
CA GLY A 245 37.91 4.12 5.00
C GLY A 245 37.86 3.46 6.36
N GLU A 246 36.76 2.80 6.72
CA GLU A 246 36.59 2.10 7.99
C GLU A 246 37.38 0.76 8.05
N GLU A 247 37.57 0.06 6.94
CA GLU A 247 38.38 -1.19 6.90
C GLU A 247 39.89 -0.96 7.12
N ARG A 248 40.38 0.26 6.99
CA ARG A 248 41.80 0.60 7.24
C ARG A 248 42.10 1.14 8.63
N ALA A 249 41.06 1.30 9.47
CA ALA A 249 41.20 1.84 10.82
C ALA A 249 41.12 0.78 11.94
N ASN A 250 40.96 -0.50 11.58
CA ASN A 250 41.04 -1.68 12.42
C ASN A 250 42.24 -2.53 11.98
#